data_2a3d04f743f3786544c8afd8a3096f93
#
_entry.id   2a3d04f743f3786544c8afd8a3096f93
#
_cell.length_a   1.000
_cell.length_b   1.000
_cell.length_c   1.000
_cell.angle_alpha   90.00
_cell.angle_beta   90.00
_cell.angle_gamma   90.00
#
_symmetry.space_group_name_H-M   'P 1'
#
loop_
_entity.id
_entity.type
_entity.pdbx_description
1 polymer ?
#
loop_
_entity_poly.entity_id
_entity_poly.type
_entity_poly.pdbx_seq_one_letter_code
_entity_poly.pdbx_strand_id
1 'polypeptide(L)'
;MRKYIIFSGFLMVILYSCNKKTYNDYPEVIHDELAYKLDLPDTVIVNKPYKVMVEFQSDFDTIMPAVQIDASDSTKVRLITYYRYEPVKAPMKSLSELVRIDSTFVLNKNFEIENFVFKEKGEFIFCGFIKDVIMYNHYNEKGIRDTVSFDHRKQQIFKKVVVVE
;
A
#
# COMPACT_ATOMS: atom_id res chain seq x y z
N MET A 1 -38.24 -26.76 40.64
CA MET A 1 -37.07 -25.88 40.56
C MET A 1 -35.95 -26.50 39.66
N ARG A 2 -36.26 -26.98 38.43
CA ARG A 2 -35.26 -27.61 37.54
C ARG A 2 -35.23 -27.02 36.09
N LYS A 3 -35.99 -25.95 35.83
CA LYS A 3 -36.17 -25.38 34.48
C LYS A 3 -35.36 -24.10 34.19
N TYR A 4 -34.69 -23.51 35.17
CA TYR A 4 -33.94 -22.25 34.98
C TYR A 4 -32.47 -22.40 34.74
N ILE A 5 -31.90 -23.60 34.92
CA ILE A 5 -30.45 -23.83 34.77
C ILE A 5 -30.03 -24.00 33.29
N ILE A 6 -30.96 -24.43 32.41
CA ILE A 6 -30.64 -24.68 30.98
C ILE A 6 -30.58 -23.37 30.17
N PHE A 7 -31.29 -22.32 30.62
CA PHE A 7 -31.36 -21.04 29.89
C PHE A 7 -30.11 -20.16 30.11
N SER A 8 -29.43 -20.31 31.24
CA SER A 8 -28.24 -19.54 31.57
C SER A 8 -26.99 -20.05 30.80
N GLY A 9 -26.96 -21.34 30.47
CA GLY A 9 -25.82 -21.91 29.70
C GLY A 9 -25.83 -21.52 28.22
N PHE A 10 -27.01 -21.25 27.64
CA PHE A 10 -27.15 -20.91 26.23
C PHE A 10 -26.76 -19.44 25.94
N LEU A 11 -26.95 -18.55 26.93
CA LEU A 11 -26.61 -17.14 26.79
C LEU A 11 -25.08 -16.88 26.84
N MET A 12 -24.32 -17.74 27.52
CA MET A 12 -22.85 -17.61 27.60
C MET A 12 -22.12 -18.04 26.34
N VAL A 13 -22.69 -18.91 25.50
CA VAL A 13 -22.06 -19.39 24.27
C VAL A 13 -22.13 -18.31 23.16
N ILE A 14 -23.12 -17.43 23.19
CA ILE A 14 -23.27 -16.38 22.19
C ILE A 14 -22.23 -15.26 22.35
N LEU A 15 -21.71 -15.06 23.56
CA LEU A 15 -20.72 -14.01 23.84
C LEU A 15 -19.28 -14.38 23.45
N TYR A 16 -19.01 -15.67 23.20
CA TYR A 16 -17.66 -16.13 22.78
C TYR A 16 -17.42 -16.14 21.26
N SER A 17 -18.43 -15.81 20.47
CA SER A 17 -18.31 -15.78 19.00
C SER A 17 -18.01 -14.37 18.44
N CYS A 18 -17.44 -13.47 19.22
CA CYS A 18 -16.69 -12.35 18.65
C CYS A 18 -15.35 -12.87 18.13
N ASN A 19 -15.37 -13.52 16.99
CA ASN A 19 -14.18 -13.65 16.16
C ASN A 19 -13.68 -12.22 15.90
N LYS A 20 -12.64 -11.82 16.63
CA LYS A 20 -11.78 -10.72 16.20
C LYS A 20 -11.28 -11.13 14.81
N LYS A 21 -11.93 -10.64 13.77
CA LYS A 21 -11.27 -10.51 12.48
C LYS A 21 -10.07 -9.62 12.76
N THR A 22 -8.92 -10.23 13.01
CA THR A 22 -7.64 -9.58 12.84
C THR A 22 -7.66 -9.12 11.39
N TYR A 23 -7.88 -7.85 11.20
CA TYR A 23 -7.62 -7.18 9.94
C TYR A 23 -6.12 -7.36 9.75
N ASN A 24 -5.76 -8.37 8.97
CA ASN A 24 -4.41 -8.47 8.47
C ASN A 24 -4.25 -7.29 7.51
N ASP A 25 -3.70 -6.17 8.00
CA ASP A 25 -3.32 -5.00 7.22
C ASP A 25 -2.15 -5.30 6.25
N TYR A 26 -1.80 -6.57 6.10
CA TYR A 26 -0.79 -6.99 5.15
C TYR A 26 -1.48 -7.42 3.86
N PRO A 27 -1.11 -6.80 2.75
CA PRO A 27 -1.61 -7.24 1.47
C PRO A 27 -1.21 -8.71 1.25
N GLU A 28 -2.20 -9.57 1.14
CA GLU A 28 -2.02 -10.88 0.55
C GLU A 28 -1.26 -10.70 -0.77
N VAL A 29 -0.34 -11.62 -1.04
CA VAL A 29 0.53 -11.70 -2.22
C VAL A 29 0.15 -10.70 -3.29
N ILE A 30 0.93 -9.63 -3.37
CA ILE A 30 0.67 -8.56 -4.30
C ILE A 30 1.05 -9.08 -5.66
N HIS A 31 0.07 -9.23 -6.51
CA HIS A 31 0.30 -9.47 -7.92
C HIS A 31 1.09 -8.30 -8.50
N ASP A 32 2.04 -8.59 -9.38
CA ASP A 32 2.77 -7.59 -10.14
C ASP A 32 1.80 -6.96 -11.18
N GLU A 33 1.00 -6.01 -10.71
CA GLU A 33 -0.06 -5.37 -11.51
C GLU A 33 0.42 -4.12 -12.25
N LEU A 34 1.57 -3.59 -11.83
CA LEU A 34 2.17 -2.37 -12.39
C LEU A 34 3.60 -2.62 -12.86
N ALA A 35 3.92 -2.19 -14.06
CA ALA A 35 5.32 -2.11 -14.47
C ALA A 35 6.00 -0.91 -13.79
N TYR A 36 7.21 -1.10 -13.25
CA TYR A 36 7.94 0.00 -12.62
C TYR A 36 9.43 -0.01 -12.95
N LYS A 37 10.03 1.16 -12.84
CA LYS A 37 11.46 1.39 -12.91
C LYS A 37 11.91 2.13 -11.65
N LEU A 38 13.01 1.69 -11.06
CA LEU A 38 13.59 2.26 -9.86
C LEU A 38 15.01 2.72 -10.15
N ASP A 39 15.26 4.01 -9.99
CA ASP A 39 16.60 4.57 -10.09
C ASP A 39 17.20 4.72 -8.68
N LEU A 40 17.83 3.66 -8.22
CA LEU A 40 18.63 3.57 -7.00
C LEU A 40 19.89 2.77 -7.34
N PRO A 41 21.11 3.25 -7.03
CA PRO A 41 22.34 2.49 -7.26
C PRO A 41 22.36 1.13 -6.56
N ASP A 42 23.00 0.12 -7.17
CA ASP A 42 23.16 -1.20 -6.55
C ASP A 42 24.14 -1.17 -5.36
N THR A 43 25.04 -0.17 -5.35
CA THR A 43 25.97 0.08 -4.25
C THR A 43 25.83 1.50 -3.77
N VAL A 44 25.70 1.68 -2.47
CA VAL A 44 25.48 2.96 -1.81
C VAL A 44 26.42 3.10 -0.61
N ILE A 45 26.61 4.34 -0.15
CA ILE A 45 27.47 4.67 0.98
C ILE A 45 26.60 4.83 2.23
N VAL A 46 27.05 4.26 3.35
CA VAL A 46 26.38 4.37 4.63
C VAL A 46 26.23 5.84 5.05
N ASN A 47 25.11 6.19 5.64
CA ASN A 47 24.76 7.53 6.13
C ASN A 47 24.74 8.64 5.05
N LYS A 48 24.90 8.29 3.78
CA LYS A 48 24.74 9.23 2.66
C LYS A 48 23.27 9.30 2.24
N PRO A 49 22.67 10.49 2.10
CA PRO A 49 21.33 10.61 1.58
C PRO A 49 21.30 10.37 0.05
N TYR A 50 20.31 9.64 -0.39
CA TYR A 50 20.02 9.36 -1.79
C TYR A 50 18.65 9.89 -2.18
N LYS A 51 18.53 10.33 -3.42
CA LYS A 51 17.29 10.54 -4.11
C LYS A 51 16.95 9.27 -4.87
N VAL A 52 15.77 8.74 -4.67
CA VAL A 52 15.32 7.52 -5.33
C VAL A 52 14.18 7.90 -6.26
N MET A 53 14.39 7.76 -7.57
CA MET A 53 13.34 7.99 -8.55
C MET A 53 12.55 6.72 -8.78
N VAL A 54 11.25 6.83 -8.74
CA VAL A 54 10.31 5.76 -9.07
C VAL A 54 9.47 6.21 -10.26
N GLU A 55 9.48 5.40 -11.32
CA GLU A 55 8.60 5.53 -12.47
C GLU A 55 7.74 4.28 -12.56
N PHE A 56 6.45 4.41 -12.77
CA PHE A 56 5.56 3.27 -12.95
C PHE A 56 4.53 3.51 -14.05
N GLN A 57 3.96 2.43 -14.56
CA GLN A 57 2.90 2.43 -15.57
C GLN A 57 1.74 1.59 -15.06
N SER A 58 0.54 2.08 -15.30
CA SER A 58 -0.72 1.44 -14.90
C SER A 58 -1.64 1.35 -16.12
N ASP A 59 -2.41 0.27 -16.22
CA ASP A 59 -3.49 0.16 -17.19
C ASP A 59 -4.60 1.19 -16.94
N PHE A 60 -4.68 1.73 -15.73
CA PHE A 60 -5.56 2.86 -15.39
C PHE A 60 -5.23 4.15 -16.15
N ASP A 61 -4.03 4.25 -16.74
CA ASP A 61 -3.63 5.37 -17.58
C ASP A 61 -4.51 5.51 -18.83
N THR A 62 -5.13 4.43 -19.28
CA THR A 62 -6.09 4.43 -20.39
C THR A 62 -7.47 4.93 -19.98
N ILE A 63 -7.81 4.84 -18.69
CA ILE A 63 -9.09 5.28 -18.10
C ILE A 63 -9.00 6.72 -17.61
N MET A 64 -7.91 7.04 -16.89
CA MET A 64 -7.60 8.36 -16.34
C MET A 64 -6.09 8.61 -16.40
N PRO A 65 -5.60 9.42 -17.35
CA PRO A 65 -4.16 9.58 -17.63
C PRO A 65 -3.35 10.27 -16.53
N ALA A 66 -3.98 10.87 -15.54
CA ALA A 66 -3.30 11.50 -14.41
C ALA A 66 -4.20 11.57 -13.19
N VAL A 67 -3.60 11.80 -12.01
CA VAL A 67 -4.34 12.21 -10.82
C VAL A 67 -4.96 13.56 -11.09
N GLN A 68 -6.22 13.61 -11.46
CA GLN A 68 -6.96 14.85 -11.59
C GLN A 68 -7.47 15.28 -10.23
N ILE A 69 -6.86 16.32 -9.67
CA ILE A 69 -7.35 17.01 -8.48
C ILE A 69 -8.53 17.92 -8.86
N ASP A 70 -8.58 18.35 -10.13
CA ASP A 70 -9.65 19.20 -10.65
C ASP A 70 -10.72 18.33 -11.33
N ALA A 71 -11.69 17.94 -10.52
CA ALA A 71 -12.77 17.05 -10.93
C ALA A 71 -13.88 17.86 -11.64
N SER A 72 -13.66 18.24 -12.88
CA SER A 72 -14.77 18.58 -13.78
C SER A 72 -15.69 17.35 -14.03
N ASP A 73 -15.15 16.14 -13.86
CA ASP A 73 -15.91 14.90 -13.80
C ASP A 73 -15.84 14.29 -12.39
N SER A 74 -16.82 14.65 -11.55
CA SER A 74 -16.94 14.12 -10.19
C SER A 74 -17.30 12.63 -10.12
N THR A 75 -17.51 11.98 -11.27
CA THR A 75 -17.89 10.55 -11.30
C THR A 75 -16.72 9.63 -11.06
N LYS A 76 -15.49 10.08 -11.33
CA LYS A 76 -14.27 9.29 -11.14
C LYS A 76 -13.20 10.11 -10.45
N VAL A 77 -12.48 9.47 -9.54
CA VAL A 77 -11.30 10.04 -8.88
C VAL A 77 -10.19 8.99 -8.85
N ARG A 78 -9.00 9.34 -9.33
CA ARG A 78 -7.83 8.46 -9.25
C ARG A 78 -6.91 8.95 -8.15
N LEU A 79 -6.50 8.04 -7.28
CA LEU A 79 -5.59 8.27 -6.15
C LEU A 79 -4.43 7.31 -6.23
N ILE A 80 -3.22 7.85 -6.21
CA ILE A 80 -2.00 7.04 -6.16
C ILE A 80 -1.34 7.29 -4.82
N THR A 81 -1.04 6.22 -4.10
CA THR A 81 -0.37 6.27 -2.80
C THR A 81 0.89 5.44 -2.86
N TYR A 82 2.01 6.02 -2.44
CA TYR A 82 3.24 5.33 -2.20
C TYR A 82 3.44 5.11 -0.70
N TYR A 83 3.78 3.89 -0.32
CA TYR A 83 4.11 3.51 1.05
C TYR A 83 5.61 3.24 1.12
N ARG A 84 6.29 3.92 2.04
CA ARG A 84 7.72 3.76 2.29
C ARG A 84 7.94 2.85 3.49
N TYR A 85 8.88 1.92 3.33
CA TYR A 85 9.30 1.00 4.39
C TYR A 85 10.75 1.21 4.77
N GLU A 86 11.12 0.79 5.99
CA GLU A 86 12.52 0.71 6.37
C GLU A 86 13.23 -0.34 5.53
N PRO A 87 14.51 -0.08 5.13
CA PRO A 87 15.31 -1.11 4.48
C PRO A 87 15.51 -2.31 5.39
N VAL A 88 15.33 -3.50 4.86
CA VAL A 88 15.49 -4.76 5.61
C VAL A 88 16.82 -5.41 5.25
N LYS A 89 17.55 -5.95 6.24
CA LYS A 89 18.77 -6.75 5.97
C LYS A 89 18.43 -7.96 5.11
N ALA A 90 19.27 -8.20 4.09
CA ALA A 90 19.12 -9.37 3.25
C ALA A 90 19.77 -10.62 3.92
N PRO A 91 19.18 -11.81 3.75
CA PRO A 91 17.92 -12.07 3.05
C PRO A 91 16.69 -11.75 3.92
N MET A 92 15.72 -11.09 3.35
CA MET A 92 14.40 -10.90 3.98
C MET A 92 13.66 -12.26 4.00
N LYS A 93 13.20 -12.68 5.17
CA LYS A 93 12.55 -14.00 5.35
C LYS A 93 11.04 -13.95 5.19
N SER A 94 10.44 -12.79 5.47
CA SER A 94 8.99 -12.62 5.45
C SER A 94 8.62 -11.15 5.22
N LEU A 95 7.46 -10.92 4.60
CA LEU A 95 6.87 -9.58 4.48
C LEU A 95 6.52 -8.96 5.84
N SER A 96 6.39 -9.75 6.89
CA SER A 96 6.17 -9.26 8.26
C SER A 96 7.36 -8.50 8.85
N GLU A 97 8.54 -8.58 8.23
CA GLU A 97 9.71 -7.79 8.60
C GLU A 97 9.63 -6.33 8.12
N LEU A 98 8.69 -6.04 7.23
CA LEU A 98 8.51 -4.71 6.67
C LEU A 98 7.88 -3.75 7.69
N VAL A 99 8.64 -2.74 8.10
CA VAL A 99 8.15 -1.67 8.96
C VAL A 99 7.84 -0.45 8.09
N ARG A 100 6.58 -0.07 8.02
CA ARG A 100 6.16 1.12 7.27
C ARG A 100 6.58 2.38 8.02
N ILE A 101 7.30 3.27 7.34
CA ILE A 101 7.73 4.57 7.88
C ILE A 101 6.62 5.60 7.67
N ASP A 102 6.16 5.74 6.42
CA ASP A 102 5.17 6.74 6.03
C ASP A 102 4.41 6.32 4.77
N SER A 103 3.47 7.17 4.37
CA SER A 103 2.80 7.10 3.08
C SER A 103 2.54 8.49 2.53
N THR A 104 2.65 8.65 1.22
CA THR A 104 2.41 9.90 0.53
C THR A 104 1.53 9.73 -0.69
N PHE A 105 0.70 10.72 -0.98
CA PHE A 105 0.00 10.78 -2.24
C PHE A 105 0.97 11.22 -3.34
N VAL A 106 0.88 10.53 -4.47
CA VAL A 106 1.73 10.76 -5.64
C VAL A 106 0.88 11.38 -6.72
N LEU A 107 1.26 12.56 -7.18
CA LEU A 107 0.51 13.31 -8.20
C LEU A 107 0.88 12.90 -9.63
N ASN A 108 2.07 12.30 -9.80
CA ASN A 108 2.60 11.93 -11.09
C ASN A 108 3.12 10.49 -11.06
N LYS A 109 3.17 9.84 -12.21
CA LYS A 109 3.74 8.49 -12.37
C LYS A 109 5.26 8.44 -12.14
N ASN A 110 5.91 9.58 -12.17
CA ASN A 110 7.31 9.77 -11.81
C ASN A 110 7.34 10.57 -10.53
N PHE A 111 7.88 10.00 -9.49
CA PHE A 111 8.03 10.66 -8.20
C PHE A 111 9.37 10.36 -7.56
N GLU A 112 9.77 11.24 -6.68
CA GLU A 112 11.05 11.20 -5.99
C GLU A 112 10.85 10.91 -4.51
N ILE A 113 11.67 10.01 -3.98
CA ILE A 113 11.81 9.75 -2.55
C ILE A 113 13.08 10.45 -2.11
N GLU A 114 12.93 11.55 -1.42
CA GLU A 114 14.06 12.34 -0.94
C GLU A 114 14.65 11.78 0.36
N ASN A 115 15.94 12.07 0.56
CA ASN A 115 16.65 11.82 1.81
C ASN A 115 16.59 10.37 2.30
N PHE A 116 16.64 9.42 1.37
CA PHE A 116 16.70 8.01 1.73
C PHE A 116 18.12 7.65 2.19
N VAL A 117 18.25 7.09 3.38
CA VAL A 117 19.54 6.82 4.03
C VAL A 117 19.60 5.38 4.52
N PHE A 118 20.70 4.68 4.22
CA PHE A 118 21.05 3.42 4.85
C PHE A 118 21.96 3.68 6.05
N LYS A 119 21.57 3.23 7.25
CA LYS A 119 22.26 3.54 8.49
C LYS A 119 23.39 2.58 8.86
N GLU A 120 23.44 1.42 8.22
CA GLU A 120 24.39 0.35 8.51
C GLU A 120 24.97 -0.22 7.22
N LYS A 121 26.18 -0.79 7.31
CA LYS A 121 26.82 -1.54 6.21
C LYS A 121 26.21 -2.93 6.05
N GLY A 122 26.29 -3.47 4.86
CA GLY A 122 25.86 -4.83 4.51
C GLY A 122 24.93 -4.87 3.32
N GLU A 123 24.29 -6.01 3.14
CA GLU A 123 23.29 -6.20 2.11
C GLU A 123 21.91 -5.87 2.64
N PHE A 124 21.17 -5.03 1.93
CA PHE A 124 19.84 -4.60 2.28
C PHE A 124 18.88 -4.77 1.12
N ILE A 125 17.61 -4.85 1.44
CA ILE A 125 16.50 -4.77 0.48
C ILE A 125 15.81 -3.43 0.70
N PHE A 126 15.85 -2.58 -0.32
CA PHE A 126 14.96 -1.42 -0.42
C PHE A 126 13.56 -1.91 -0.69
N CYS A 127 12.58 -1.39 0.06
CA CYS A 127 11.20 -1.80 -0.02
C CYS A 127 10.28 -0.60 -0.19
N GLY A 128 9.34 -0.71 -1.11
CA GLY A 128 8.27 0.24 -1.33
C GLY A 128 6.99 -0.44 -1.80
N PHE A 129 5.90 0.28 -1.77
CA PHE A 129 4.62 -0.23 -2.25
C PHE A 129 3.80 0.90 -2.88
N ILE A 130 3.34 0.67 -4.11
CA ILE A 130 2.44 1.58 -4.82
C ILE A 130 1.02 1.00 -4.77
N LYS A 131 0.07 1.84 -4.45
CA LYS A 131 -1.36 1.56 -4.58
C LYS A 131 -1.97 2.62 -5.48
N ASP A 132 -2.49 2.19 -6.63
CA ASP A 132 -3.21 3.00 -7.60
C ASP A 132 -4.69 2.62 -7.55
N VAL A 133 -5.55 3.59 -7.34
CA VAL A 133 -6.98 3.37 -7.09
C VAL A 133 -7.80 4.30 -7.96
N ILE A 134 -8.78 3.76 -8.69
CA ILE A 134 -9.88 4.56 -9.24
C ILE A 134 -11.11 4.35 -8.37
N MET A 135 -11.65 5.44 -7.89
CA MET A 135 -12.93 5.52 -7.19
C MET A 135 -14.00 5.99 -8.19
N TYR A 136 -15.07 5.24 -8.30
CA TYR A 136 -16.24 5.58 -9.11
C TYR A 136 -17.37 6.02 -8.20
N ASN A 137 -17.84 7.25 -8.37
CA ASN A 137 -19.01 7.77 -7.69
C ASN A 137 -20.25 7.48 -8.54
N HIS A 138 -21.21 6.78 -7.98
CA HIS A 138 -22.49 6.51 -8.60
C HIS A 138 -23.55 7.45 -8.05
N TYR A 139 -24.36 8.04 -8.95
CA TYR A 139 -25.41 8.99 -8.61
C TYR A 139 -26.76 8.41 -9.00
N ASN A 140 -27.77 8.62 -8.15
CA ASN A 140 -29.14 8.26 -8.45
C ASN A 140 -29.80 9.24 -9.44
N GLU A 141 -31.03 8.97 -9.84
CA GLU A 141 -31.81 9.81 -10.76
C GLU A 141 -31.99 11.27 -10.29
N LYS A 142 -31.81 11.54 -9.00
CA LYS A 142 -31.89 12.88 -8.39
C LYS A 142 -30.52 13.60 -8.36
N GLY A 143 -29.48 12.99 -8.91
CA GLY A 143 -28.11 13.54 -8.87
C GLY A 143 -27.46 13.46 -7.47
N ILE A 144 -28.00 12.66 -6.55
CA ILE A 144 -27.42 12.45 -5.24
C ILE A 144 -26.48 11.23 -5.32
N ARG A 145 -25.26 11.36 -4.78
CA ARG A 145 -24.31 10.24 -4.72
C ARG A 145 -24.91 9.13 -3.85
N ASP A 146 -25.09 7.96 -4.46
CA ASP A 146 -25.75 6.81 -3.89
C ASP A 146 -24.74 5.78 -3.39
N THR A 147 -23.82 5.38 -4.26
CA THR A 147 -22.79 4.37 -3.96
C THR A 147 -21.42 4.77 -4.46
N VAL A 148 -20.40 4.08 -3.98
CA VAL A 148 -19.02 4.23 -4.41
C VAL A 148 -18.44 2.84 -4.68
N SER A 149 -17.79 2.63 -5.81
CA SER A 149 -17.01 1.44 -6.09
C SER A 149 -15.53 1.78 -6.32
N PHE A 150 -14.66 0.79 -6.16
CA PHE A 150 -13.21 0.97 -6.26
C PHE A 150 -12.60 -0.12 -7.12
N ASP A 151 -11.78 0.30 -8.08
CA ASP A 151 -10.79 -0.55 -8.71
C ASP A 151 -9.42 -0.18 -8.20
N HIS A 152 -8.54 -1.16 -8.02
CA HIS A 152 -7.19 -0.90 -7.52
C HIS A 152 -6.16 -1.78 -8.20
N ARG A 153 -4.95 -1.22 -8.35
CA ARG A 153 -3.72 -1.91 -8.72
C ARG A 153 -2.71 -1.73 -7.61
N LYS A 154 -1.89 -2.73 -7.42
CA LYS A 154 -0.91 -2.76 -6.36
C LYS A 154 0.42 -3.27 -6.90
N GLN A 155 1.51 -2.65 -6.48
CA GLN A 155 2.84 -3.06 -6.83
C GLN A 155 3.78 -2.96 -5.66
N GLN A 156 4.44 -4.05 -5.35
CA GLN A 156 5.54 -4.08 -4.42
C GLN A 156 6.85 -3.78 -5.16
N ILE A 157 7.64 -2.89 -4.61
CA ILE A 157 8.94 -2.50 -5.14
C ILE A 157 10.01 -3.10 -4.26
N PHE A 158 10.90 -3.89 -4.84
CA PHE A 158 12.08 -4.42 -4.16
C PHE A 158 13.34 -4.15 -4.96
N LYS A 159 14.42 -3.81 -4.24
CA LYS A 159 15.75 -3.76 -4.82
C LYS A 159 16.78 -4.16 -3.78
N LYS A 160 17.65 -5.12 -4.13
CA LYS A 160 18.81 -5.45 -3.32
C LYS A 160 19.88 -4.38 -3.52
N VAL A 161 20.46 -3.91 -2.42
CA VAL A 161 21.48 -2.85 -2.38
C VAL A 161 22.61 -3.29 -1.45
N VAL A 162 23.85 -3.04 -1.87
CA VAL A 162 25.06 -3.23 -1.07
C VAL A 162 25.46 -1.90 -0.46
N VAL A 163 25.52 -1.83 0.85
CA VAL A 163 25.91 -0.62 1.59
C VAL A 163 27.36 -0.75 2.02
N VAL A 164 28.19 0.18 1.56
CA VAL A 164 29.63 0.24 1.82
C VAL A 164 30.00 1.49 2.66
N GLU A 165 31.29 1.64 2.96
CA GLU A 165 31.82 2.85 3.61
C GLU A 165 31.73 4.07 2.73
#